data_252bad033cf5299a8c607759ea4f48c3
#
_entry.id   252bad033cf5299a8c607759ea4f48c3
#
_cell.length_a   1.000
_cell.length_b   1.000
_cell.length_c   1.000
_cell.angle_alpha   90.00
_cell.angle_beta   90.00
_cell.angle_gamma   90.00
#
_symmetry.space_group_name_H-M   'P 1'
#
loop_
_entity.id
_entity.type
_entity.pdbx_description
1 polymer ?
#
loop_
_entity_poly.entity_id
_entity_poly.type
_entity_poly.pdbx_seq_one_letter_code
_entity_poly.pdbx_strand_id
1 'polypeptide(L)'
;MKILSIAVPCYNSEAYMEKCIDSLLVGGEEVEILIVDDGSKDGTTEIADRYQEKYPTIVKAVAKPNGGHGDAVNCGLEHATGKYFKVVDSDDWVDEE
;
A
#
# COMPACT_ATOMS: atom_id res chain seq x y z
N MET A 1 -2.30 3.30 18.10
CA MET A 1 -1.21 4.08 17.50
C MET A 1 -0.41 3.21 16.54
N LYS A 2 -0.15 3.71 15.35
CA LYS A 2 0.63 2.95 14.38
C LYS A 2 2.13 3.13 14.61
N ILE A 3 2.87 2.04 14.57
CA ILE A 3 4.32 2.08 14.73
C ILE A 3 5.00 2.22 13.39
N LEU A 4 4.51 1.49 12.37
CA LEU A 4 5.12 1.48 11.04
C LEU A 4 4.08 1.79 9.97
N SER A 5 4.37 2.76 9.12
CA SER A 5 3.60 3.03 7.92
C SER A 5 4.36 2.50 6.72
N ILE A 6 3.71 1.67 5.92
CA ILE A 6 4.30 1.08 4.72
C ILE A 6 3.56 1.62 3.52
N ALA A 7 4.25 2.35 2.66
CA ALA A 7 3.68 2.81 1.39
C ALA A 7 3.95 1.76 0.31
N VAL A 8 2.90 1.37 -0.39
CA VAL A 8 2.99 0.41 -1.49
C VAL A 8 2.55 1.13 -2.76
N PRO A 9 3.49 1.72 -3.51
CA PRO A 9 3.14 2.38 -4.77
C PRO A 9 2.69 1.32 -5.77
N CYS A 10 1.54 1.54 -6.37
CA CYS A 10 0.95 0.61 -7.34
C CYS A 10 0.63 1.33 -8.65
N TYR A 11 1.04 0.72 -9.75
CA TYR A 11 0.64 1.16 -11.08
C TYR A 11 0.45 -0.06 -11.96
N ASN A 12 -0.81 -0.33 -12.34
CA ASN A 12 -1.18 -1.52 -13.11
C ASN A 12 -0.61 -2.80 -12.48
N SER A 13 -0.83 -2.96 -11.18
CA SER A 13 -0.21 -3.99 -10.36
C SER A 13 -1.14 -5.16 -10.00
N GLU A 14 -2.31 -5.28 -10.65
CA GLU A 14 -3.31 -6.30 -10.27
C GLU A 14 -2.78 -7.73 -10.28
N ALA A 15 -1.78 -8.02 -11.11
CA ALA A 15 -1.26 -9.39 -11.25
C ALA A 15 -0.48 -9.87 -10.01
N TYR A 16 0.06 -8.95 -9.20
CA TYR A 16 0.96 -9.32 -8.09
C TYR A 16 0.78 -8.54 -6.80
N MET A 17 -0.03 -7.49 -6.78
CA MET A 17 -0.17 -6.65 -5.58
C MET A 17 -0.79 -7.40 -4.40
N GLU A 18 -1.67 -8.36 -4.65
CA GLU A 18 -2.31 -9.10 -3.57
C GLU A 18 -1.29 -9.88 -2.74
N LYS A 19 -0.33 -10.51 -3.40
CA LYS A 19 0.72 -11.25 -2.70
C LYS A 19 1.57 -10.31 -1.85
N CYS A 20 1.91 -9.13 -2.38
CA CYS A 20 2.65 -8.12 -1.63
C CYS A 20 1.89 -7.69 -0.37
N ILE A 21 0.63 -7.30 -0.54
CA ILE A 21 -0.17 -6.80 0.58
C ILE A 21 -0.41 -7.89 1.62
N ASP A 22 -0.72 -9.11 1.19
CA ASP A 22 -0.92 -10.23 2.12
C ASP A 22 0.32 -10.48 2.96
N SER A 23 1.52 -10.36 2.38
CA SER A 23 2.76 -10.52 3.14
C SER A 23 2.95 -9.44 4.20
N LEU A 24 2.42 -8.24 3.97
CA LEU A 24 2.54 -7.13 4.92
C LEU A 24 1.50 -7.19 6.04
N LEU A 25 0.39 -7.86 5.82
CA LEU A 25 -0.67 -7.97 6.82
C LEU A 25 -0.25 -8.74 8.07
N VAL A 26 0.83 -9.51 8.01
CA VAL A 26 1.36 -10.23 9.17
C VAL A 26 1.79 -9.30 10.30
N GLY A 27 2.03 -8.02 10.00
CA GLY A 27 2.38 -7.01 11.01
C GLY A 27 1.23 -6.61 11.93
N GLY A 28 0.00 -6.96 11.59
CA GLY A 28 -1.17 -6.71 12.42
C GLY A 28 -1.54 -5.23 12.57
N GLU A 29 -2.21 -4.90 13.66
CA GLU A 29 -2.80 -3.57 13.90
C GLU A 29 -1.77 -2.46 14.11
N GLU A 30 -0.53 -2.79 14.38
CA GLU A 30 0.53 -1.80 14.58
C GLU A 30 1.09 -1.27 13.26
N VAL A 31 0.73 -1.90 12.15
CA VAL A 31 1.18 -1.53 10.81
C VAL A 31 0.07 -0.83 10.07
N GLU A 32 0.42 0.25 9.37
CA GLU A 32 -0.47 0.95 8.46
C GLU A 32 0.05 0.70 7.04
N ILE A 33 -0.80 0.14 6.18
CA ILE A 33 -0.44 -0.13 4.79
C ILE A 33 -1.15 0.89 3.91
N LEU A 34 -0.38 1.73 3.24
CA LEU A 34 -0.89 2.76 2.35
C LEU A 34 -0.72 2.28 0.91
N ILE A 35 -1.80 1.82 0.31
CA ILE A 35 -1.78 1.41 -1.09
C ILE A 35 -1.97 2.66 -1.93
N VAL A 36 -0.90 3.16 -2.54
CA VAL A 36 -0.94 4.36 -3.34
C VAL A 36 -1.12 3.97 -4.80
N ASP A 37 -2.34 4.15 -5.31
CA ASP A 37 -2.68 3.85 -6.70
C ASP A 37 -2.31 5.04 -7.58
N ASP A 38 -1.28 4.89 -8.37
CA ASP A 38 -0.71 5.95 -9.22
C ASP A 38 -1.40 5.99 -10.59
N GLY A 39 -2.71 6.11 -10.60
CA GLY A 39 -3.48 6.23 -11.83
C GLY A 39 -3.59 4.95 -12.65
N SER A 40 -3.74 3.81 -11.99
CA SER A 40 -3.84 2.51 -12.64
C SER A 40 -5.06 2.41 -13.53
N LYS A 41 -4.93 1.65 -14.63
CA LYS A 41 -5.99 1.42 -15.60
C LYS A 41 -6.53 0.00 -15.59
N ASP A 42 -5.95 -0.86 -14.78
CA ASP A 42 -6.37 -2.25 -14.60
C ASP A 42 -7.20 -2.42 -13.32
N GLY A 43 -7.27 -3.61 -12.75
CA GLY A 43 -8.02 -3.89 -11.52
C GLY A 43 -7.34 -3.46 -10.23
N THR A 44 -6.20 -2.76 -10.29
CA THR A 44 -5.44 -2.32 -9.11
C THR A 44 -6.29 -1.51 -8.15
N THR A 45 -7.06 -0.54 -8.65
CA THR A 45 -7.89 0.32 -7.81
C THR A 45 -8.94 -0.49 -7.05
N GLU A 46 -9.59 -1.43 -7.73
CA GLU A 46 -10.62 -2.27 -7.12
C GLU A 46 -10.04 -3.18 -6.04
N ILE A 47 -8.84 -3.72 -6.28
CA ILE A 47 -8.15 -4.57 -5.31
C ILE A 47 -7.80 -3.74 -4.07
N ALA A 48 -7.26 -2.54 -4.25
CA ALA A 48 -6.92 -1.64 -3.15
C ALA A 48 -8.15 -1.32 -2.30
N ASP A 49 -9.27 -1.02 -2.94
CA ASP A 49 -10.52 -0.71 -2.24
C ASP A 49 -11.04 -1.91 -1.46
N ARG A 50 -10.92 -3.12 -2.01
CA ARG A 50 -11.33 -4.34 -1.30
C ARG A 50 -10.50 -4.57 -0.05
N TYR A 51 -9.19 -4.34 -0.12
CA TYR A 51 -8.33 -4.50 1.05
C TYR A 51 -8.66 -3.46 2.12
N GLN A 52 -8.93 -2.22 1.75
CA GLN A 52 -9.32 -1.18 2.69
C GLN A 52 -10.64 -1.54 3.38
N GLU A 53 -11.60 -2.06 2.62
CA GLU A 53 -12.89 -2.46 3.17
C GLU A 53 -12.75 -3.65 4.14
N LYS A 54 -11.90 -4.61 3.79
CA LYS A 54 -11.68 -5.81 4.62
C LYS A 54 -10.84 -5.53 5.86
N TYR A 55 -9.87 -4.61 5.76
CA TYR A 55 -8.94 -4.29 6.85
C TYR A 55 -8.92 -2.76 7.10
N PRO A 56 -10.05 -2.17 7.51
CA PRO A 56 -10.16 -0.70 7.57
C PRO A 56 -9.23 -0.02 8.59
N THR A 57 -8.73 -0.76 9.58
CA THR A 57 -7.82 -0.23 10.59
C THR A 57 -6.35 -0.40 10.19
N ILE A 58 -6.06 -1.17 9.16
CA ILE A 58 -4.68 -1.47 8.72
C ILE A 58 -4.41 -0.89 7.34
N VAL A 59 -5.32 -1.08 6.38
CA VAL A 59 -5.11 -0.71 4.99
C VAL A 59 -5.86 0.55 4.61
N LYS A 60 -5.17 1.47 3.95
CA LYS A 60 -5.76 2.66 3.37
C LYS A 60 -5.44 2.71 1.88
N ALA A 61 -6.45 2.86 1.06
CA ALA A 61 -6.29 3.02 -0.38
C ALA A 61 -6.26 4.51 -0.71
N VAL A 62 -5.21 4.95 -1.38
CA VAL A 62 -5.05 6.35 -1.80
C VAL A 62 -4.90 6.38 -3.30
N ALA A 63 -5.89 6.92 -4.00
CA ALA A 63 -5.84 7.07 -5.45
C ALA A 63 -5.32 8.45 -5.81
N LYS A 64 -4.47 8.53 -6.84
CA LYS A 64 -3.93 9.80 -7.31
C LYS A 64 -3.74 9.74 -8.83
N PRO A 65 -3.71 10.88 -9.53
CA PRO A 65 -3.34 10.89 -10.95
C PRO A 65 -1.93 10.37 -11.16
N ASN A 66 -1.68 9.73 -12.30
CA ASN A 66 -0.36 9.19 -12.61
C ASN A 66 0.71 10.29 -12.57
N GLY A 67 1.71 10.12 -11.74
CA GLY A 67 2.81 11.08 -11.56
C GLY A 67 4.17 10.40 -11.40
N GLY A 68 4.20 9.06 -11.48
CA GLY A 68 5.42 8.28 -11.37
C GLY A 68 5.70 7.79 -9.96
N HIS A 69 6.71 6.93 -9.86
CA HIS A 69 7.04 6.23 -8.60
C HIS A 69 7.39 7.20 -7.45
N GLY A 70 8.23 8.20 -7.73
CA GLY A 70 8.64 9.15 -6.70
C GLY A 70 7.47 9.95 -6.14
N ASP A 71 6.54 10.34 -7.01
CA ASP A 71 5.34 11.06 -6.60
C ASP A 71 4.42 10.18 -5.76
N ALA A 72 4.31 8.90 -6.10
CA ALA A 72 3.53 7.94 -5.32
C ALA A 72 4.12 7.74 -3.93
N VAL A 73 5.45 7.67 -3.82
CA VAL A 73 6.14 7.56 -2.53
C VAL A 73 5.87 8.78 -1.67
N ASN A 74 5.96 9.99 -2.24
CA ASN A 74 5.68 11.22 -1.52
C ASN A 74 4.22 11.28 -1.05
N CYS A 75 3.29 10.83 -1.87
CA CYS A 75 1.88 10.76 -1.50
C CYS A 75 1.68 9.84 -0.30
N GLY A 76 2.34 8.67 -0.31
CA GLY A 76 2.31 7.75 0.83
C GLY A 76 2.85 8.39 2.10
N LEU A 77 3.98 9.09 1.98
CA LEU A 77 4.59 9.78 3.12
C LEU A 77 3.65 10.84 3.72
N GLU A 78 2.97 11.59 2.88
CA GLU A 78 2.03 12.62 3.34
C GLU A 78 0.85 12.03 4.12
N HIS A 79 0.44 10.81 3.81
CA HIS A 79 -0.67 10.13 4.48
C HIS A 79 -0.23 9.24 5.65
N ALA A 80 1.08 9.05 5.82
CA ALA A 80 1.59 8.17 6.86
C ALA A 80 1.37 8.74 8.26
N THR A 81 0.90 7.89 9.18
CA THR A 81 0.67 8.28 10.58
C THR A 81 1.56 7.49 11.56
N GLY A 82 2.26 6.49 11.07
CA GLY A 82 3.14 5.67 11.90
C GLY A 82 4.41 6.38 12.32
N LYS A 83 5.05 5.87 13.35
CA LYS A 83 6.30 6.42 13.86
C LYS A 83 7.45 6.24 12.87
N TYR A 84 7.44 5.14 12.13
CA TYR A 84 8.44 4.83 11.11
C TYR A 84 7.77 4.69 9.75
N PHE A 85 8.50 4.96 8.69
CA PHE A 85 8.00 4.90 7.32
C PHE A 85 8.89 4.00 6.47
N LYS A 86 8.26 3.13 5.66
CA LYS A 86 8.95 2.22 4.76
C LYS A 86 8.21 2.16 3.42
N VAL A 87 8.95 1.96 2.33
CA VAL A 87 8.38 1.76 1.00
C VAL A 87 8.62 0.33 0.57
N VAL A 88 7.57 -0.33 0.09
CA VAL A 88 7.66 -1.68 -0.49
C VAL A 88 6.97 -1.62 -1.86
N ASP A 89 7.69 -1.96 -2.92
CA ASP A 89 7.11 -1.99 -4.26
C ASP A 89 6.06 -3.10 -4.37
N SER A 90 5.04 -2.87 -5.19
CA SER A 90 3.90 -3.79 -5.29
C SER A 90 4.25 -5.15 -5.89
N ASP A 91 5.38 -5.27 -6.57
CA ASP A 91 5.88 -6.53 -7.11
C ASP A 91 6.87 -7.24 -6.18
N ASP A 92 7.16 -6.64 -5.03
CA ASP A 92 7.97 -7.25 -3.97
C ASP A 92 7.05 -7.78 -2.87
N TRP A 93 7.59 -8.69 -2.06
CA TRP A 93 6.88 -9.17 -0.86
C TRP A 93 7.89 -9.51 0.22
N VAL A 94 7.42 -9.42 1.46
CA VAL A 94 8.25 -9.70 2.62
C VAL A 94 8.32 -11.21 2.84
N ASP A 95 9.55 -11.71 3.07
CA ASP A 95 9.76 -13.10 3.45
C ASP A 95 9.41 -13.23 4.95
N GLU A 96 8.58 -14.20 5.28
CA GLU A 96 8.13 -14.41 6.65
C GLU A 96 9.11 -15.18 7.54
N GLU A 97 10.18 -15.66 6.98
CA GLU A 97 11.18 -16.41 7.78
C GLU A 97 11.89 -15.53 8.79
#